data_b0f68d62ed5359f9530c6e52bcd17e17
#
_entry.id   b0f68d62ed5359f9530c6e52bcd17e17
#
_cell.length_a   1.000
_cell.length_b   1.000
_cell.length_c   1.000
_cell.angle_alpha   90.00
_cell.angle_beta   90.00
_cell.angle_gamma   90.00
#
_symmetry.space_group_name_H-M   'P 1'
#
loop_
_entity.id
_entity.type
_entity.pdbx_description
1 polymer ?
#
loop_
_entity_poly.entity_id
_entity_poly.type
_entity_poly.pdbx_seq_one_letter_code
_entity_poly.pdbx_strand_id
1 'polypeptide(L)'
;MIFGQYVFGDQTKDLTKLKDFSQIFIKTGIKKVRRASNTETGLTLSIRALKKLKKKINLAKLNGLIYISQSPDSTIPPTSSLIHKKLNLPLDCFMMDIIQGCSSFPYAFFLASRYIKMGVIDNCVILSAETYGKYIEKNNRSCNTIFSDAA
;
A
#
# COMPACT_ATOMS: atom_id res chain seq x y z
N MET A 1 11.02 -12.07 12.29
CA MET A 1 10.31 -12.86 11.25
C MET A 1 9.55 -11.91 10.35
N ILE A 2 9.58 -12.11 9.02
CA ILE A 2 8.94 -11.22 8.05
C ILE A 2 7.79 -11.97 7.38
N PHE A 3 6.61 -11.36 7.34
CA PHE A 3 5.44 -11.87 6.63
C PHE A 3 4.97 -10.84 5.61
N GLY A 4 4.47 -11.29 4.47
CA GLY A 4 3.84 -10.45 3.47
C GLY A 4 2.41 -10.87 3.16
N GLN A 5 1.56 -9.92 2.88
CA GLN A 5 0.22 -10.09 2.34
C GLN A 5 -0.08 -8.96 1.37
N TYR A 6 -0.93 -9.22 0.39
CA TYR A 6 -1.31 -8.22 -0.59
C TYR A 6 -2.78 -8.35 -0.98
N VAL A 7 -3.34 -7.24 -1.44
CA VAL A 7 -4.69 -7.10 -1.98
C VAL A 7 -4.62 -6.19 -3.20
N PHE A 8 -5.22 -6.59 -4.29
CA PHE A 8 -5.32 -5.77 -5.50
C PHE A 8 -6.65 -5.02 -5.58
N GLY A 9 -6.67 -3.92 -6.33
CA GLY A 9 -7.88 -3.27 -6.77
C GLY A 9 -8.79 -4.22 -7.55
N ASP A 10 -10.09 -4.05 -7.43
CA ASP A 10 -11.09 -5.02 -7.93
C ASP A 10 -11.17 -5.06 -9.45
N GLN A 11 -10.81 -3.97 -10.14
CA GLN A 11 -10.86 -3.91 -11.61
C GLN A 11 -9.54 -4.41 -12.22
N THR A 12 -9.64 -5.06 -13.37
CA THR A 12 -8.48 -5.53 -14.15
C THR A 12 -8.52 -4.93 -15.54
N LYS A 13 -7.44 -4.24 -15.94
CA LYS A 13 -7.21 -3.81 -17.32
C LYS A 13 -6.22 -4.79 -17.95
N ASP A 14 -6.68 -5.51 -18.96
CA ASP A 14 -5.86 -6.44 -19.71
C ASP A 14 -5.14 -5.71 -20.86
N LEU A 15 -3.83 -5.63 -20.77
CA LEU A 15 -2.99 -4.93 -21.74
C LEU A 15 -2.77 -5.73 -23.01
N THR A 16 -3.00 -7.06 -23.00
CA THR A 16 -2.83 -7.92 -24.18
C THR A 16 -3.76 -7.55 -25.33
N LYS A 17 -4.84 -6.80 -25.03
CA LYS A 17 -5.82 -6.30 -26.00
C LYS A 17 -5.38 -4.99 -26.68
N LEU A 18 -4.26 -4.41 -26.30
CA LEU A 18 -3.74 -3.18 -26.91
C LEU A 18 -2.97 -3.49 -28.20
N LYS A 19 -3.15 -2.64 -29.23
CA LYS A 19 -2.50 -2.81 -30.53
C LYS A 19 -0.95 -2.86 -30.45
N ASP A 20 -0.36 -2.15 -29.49
CA ASP A 20 1.09 -2.07 -29.26
C ASP A 20 1.54 -2.90 -28.05
N PHE A 21 0.76 -3.90 -27.64
CA PHE A 21 1.07 -4.73 -26.47
C PHE A 21 2.47 -5.31 -26.52
N SER A 22 2.94 -5.79 -27.68
CA SER A 22 4.28 -6.37 -27.82
C SER A 22 5.39 -5.39 -27.38
N GLN A 23 5.27 -4.12 -27.79
CA GLN A 23 6.23 -3.08 -27.40
C GLN A 23 6.18 -2.75 -25.92
N ILE A 24 4.96 -2.69 -25.34
CA ILE A 24 4.76 -2.50 -23.89
C ILE A 24 5.37 -3.67 -23.14
N PHE A 25 5.08 -4.89 -23.55
CA PHE A 25 5.53 -6.09 -22.85
C PHE A 25 7.05 -6.26 -22.89
N ILE A 26 7.70 -5.99 -24.03
CA ILE A 26 9.16 -6.03 -24.13
C ILE A 26 9.82 -5.07 -23.14
N LYS A 27 9.25 -3.88 -22.94
CA LYS A 27 9.79 -2.86 -22.04
C LYS A 27 9.48 -3.07 -20.58
N THR A 28 8.34 -3.66 -20.26
CA THR A 28 7.80 -3.67 -18.88
C THR A 28 7.56 -5.07 -18.31
N GLY A 29 7.38 -6.08 -19.16
CA GLY A 29 6.95 -7.42 -18.75
C GLY A 29 5.48 -7.49 -18.25
N ILE A 30 4.74 -6.37 -18.29
CA ILE A 30 3.41 -6.26 -17.69
C ILE A 30 2.34 -6.67 -18.70
N LYS A 31 1.50 -7.64 -18.30
CA LYS A 31 0.34 -8.10 -19.09
C LYS A 31 -0.98 -7.52 -18.60
N LYS A 32 -1.08 -7.24 -17.30
CA LYS A 32 -2.30 -6.74 -16.67
C LYS A 32 -1.96 -5.72 -15.61
N VAL A 33 -2.78 -4.69 -15.49
CA VAL A 33 -2.72 -3.75 -14.36
C VAL A 33 -4.04 -3.80 -13.58
N ARG A 34 -3.97 -3.61 -12.28
CA ARG A 34 -5.13 -3.53 -11.41
C ARG A 34 -5.54 -2.07 -11.22
N ARG A 35 -6.84 -1.87 -11.03
CA ARG A 35 -7.41 -0.55 -10.74
C ARG A 35 -8.36 -0.66 -9.56
N ALA A 36 -8.25 0.30 -8.68
CA ALA A 36 -9.25 0.49 -7.64
C ALA A 36 -10.59 0.94 -8.29
N SER A 37 -11.67 0.35 -7.85
CA SER A 37 -13.01 0.82 -8.18
C SER A 37 -13.28 2.19 -7.54
N ASN A 38 -14.38 2.85 -7.90
CA ASN A 38 -14.73 4.15 -7.31
C ASN A 38 -14.91 4.09 -5.78
N THR A 39 -15.35 2.96 -5.26
CA THR A 39 -15.56 2.75 -3.82
C THR A 39 -14.32 2.28 -3.07
N GLU A 40 -13.29 1.80 -3.76
CA GLU A 40 -12.04 1.40 -3.14
C GLU A 40 -11.13 2.60 -2.92
N THR A 41 -10.50 2.66 -1.76
CA THR A 41 -9.55 3.69 -1.36
C THR A 41 -8.29 3.02 -0.80
N GLY A 42 -7.21 3.76 -0.63
CA GLY A 42 -6.00 3.27 0.02
C GLY A 42 -6.31 2.70 1.41
N LEU A 43 -7.19 3.37 2.17
CA LEU A 43 -7.67 2.90 3.48
C LEU A 43 -8.41 1.56 3.37
N THR A 44 -9.36 1.42 2.42
CA THR A 44 -10.12 0.17 2.30
C THR A 44 -9.26 -1.00 1.85
N LEU A 45 -8.33 -0.79 0.92
CA LEU A 45 -7.34 -1.80 0.49
C LEU A 45 -6.43 -2.19 1.66
N SER A 46 -5.95 -1.20 2.43
CA SER A 46 -5.14 -1.40 3.64
C SER A 46 -5.84 -2.28 4.68
N ILE A 47 -7.11 -1.99 4.98
CA ILE A 47 -7.90 -2.78 5.92
C ILE A 47 -8.05 -4.23 5.44
N ARG A 48 -8.27 -4.44 4.13
CA ARG A 48 -8.35 -5.79 3.53
C ARG A 48 -7.02 -6.54 3.65
N ALA A 49 -5.89 -5.86 3.40
CA ALA A 49 -4.55 -6.45 3.53
C ALA A 49 -4.25 -6.83 4.99
N LEU A 50 -4.55 -5.94 5.94
CA LEU A 50 -4.34 -6.19 7.37
C LEU A 50 -5.26 -7.31 7.91
N LYS A 51 -6.51 -7.41 7.43
CA LYS A 51 -7.39 -8.54 7.75
C LYS A 51 -6.83 -9.88 7.27
N LYS A 52 -6.16 -9.91 6.13
CA LYS A 52 -5.43 -11.12 5.68
C LYS A 52 -4.21 -11.39 6.56
N LEU A 53 -3.45 -10.35 6.91
CA LEU A 53 -2.25 -10.45 7.75
C LEU A 53 -2.58 -10.92 9.18
N LYS A 54 -3.75 -10.54 9.72
CA LYS A 54 -4.25 -11.00 11.04
C LYS A 54 -4.25 -12.51 11.21
N LYS A 55 -4.33 -13.28 10.11
CA LYS A 55 -4.23 -14.75 10.16
C LYS A 55 -2.82 -15.25 10.51
N LYS A 56 -1.81 -14.38 10.41
CA LYS A 56 -0.39 -14.71 10.63
C LYS A 56 0.22 -13.98 11.83
N ILE A 57 -0.35 -12.85 12.24
CA ILE A 57 0.14 -12.04 13.35
C ILE A 57 -1.02 -11.63 14.26
N ASN A 58 -0.69 -11.38 15.52
CA ASN A 58 -1.66 -10.86 16.49
C ASN A 58 -1.65 -9.32 16.46
N LEU A 59 -2.66 -8.72 15.82
CA LEU A 59 -2.78 -7.26 15.74
C LEU A 59 -2.98 -6.59 17.11
N ALA A 60 -3.50 -7.30 18.13
CA ALA A 60 -3.61 -6.76 19.49
C ALA A 60 -2.25 -6.60 20.21
N LYS A 61 -1.18 -7.15 19.64
CA LYS A 61 0.20 -7.00 20.12
C LYS A 61 1.04 -6.13 19.18
N LEU A 62 0.42 -5.50 18.19
CA LEU A 62 1.11 -4.61 17.26
C LEU A 62 1.41 -3.29 17.97
N ASN A 63 2.70 -2.88 18.03
CA ASN A 63 3.08 -1.61 18.62
C ASN A 63 3.84 -0.68 17.65
N GLY A 64 3.87 -1.02 16.35
CA GLY A 64 4.36 -0.13 15.30
C GLY A 64 3.59 -0.31 13.98
N LEU A 65 3.12 0.79 13.39
CA LEU A 65 2.49 0.85 12.09
C LEU A 65 3.08 2.01 11.28
N ILE A 66 3.75 1.71 10.19
CA ILE A 66 4.22 2.72 9.23
C ILE A 66 3.42 2.55 7.95
N TYR A 67 2.62 3.56 7.60
CA TYR A 67 1.87 3.62 6.37
C TYR A 67 2.67 4.36 5.30
N ILE A 68 2.72 3.81 4.09
CA ILE A 68 3.41 4.44 2.96
C ILE A 68 2.47 4.52 1.77
N SER A 69 2.41 5.70 1.14
CA SER A 69 1.60 5.94 -0.04
C SER A 69 2.08 7.19 -0.77
N GLN A 70 1.92 7.24 -2.07
CA GLN A 70 2.01 8.46 -2.87
C GLN A 70 0.63 9.03 -3.24
N SER A 71 -0.43 8.29 -2.91
CA SER A 71 -1.83 8.65 -3.13
C SER A 71 -2.67 8.46 -1.85
N PRO A 72 -2.29 9.10 -0.72
CA PRO A 72 -3.01 8.93 0.53
C PRO A 72 -4.44 9.46 0.42
N ASP A 73 -5.39 8.76 1.04
CA ASP A 73 -6.80 9.20 1.06
C ASP A 73 -6.99 10.48 1.90
N SER A 74 -6.12 10.70 2.88
CA SER A 74 -6.15 11.84 3.79
C SER A 74 -4.76 12.13 4.33
N THR A 75 -4.46 13.42 4.49
CA THR A 75 -3.24 13.90 5.16
C THR A 75 -3.52 14.29 6.62
N ILE A 76 -4.73 14.77 6.92
CA ILE A 76 -5.18 15.18 8.26
C ILE A 76 -6.64 14.74 8.44
N PRO A 77 -6.91 13.75 9.32
CA PRO A 77 -5.94 12.93 10.05
C PRO A 77 -5.15 12.02 9.12
N PRO A 78 -3.89 11.61 9.50
CA PRO A 78 -3.09 10.69 8.71
C PRO A 78 -3.80 9.34 8.52
N THR A 79 -3.53 8.67 7.39
CA THR A 79 -4.20 7.41 7.05
C THR A 79 -3.92 6.31 8.09
N SER A 80 -2.70 6.27 8.67
CA SER A 80 -2.38 5.34 9.76
C SER A 80 -3.33 5.48 10.95
N SER A 81 -3.71 6.72 11.33
CA SER A 81 -4.68 6.98 12.41
C SER A 81 -6.08 6.46 12.07
N LEU A 82 -6.50 6.58 10.81
CA LEU A 82 -7.78 6.04 10.36
C LEU A 82 -7.77 4.50 10.40
N ILE A 83 -6.66 3.88 10.02
CA ILE A 83 -6.45 2.43 10.10
C ILE A 83 -6.49 1.98 11.56
N HIS A 84 -5.76 2.68 12.44
CA HIS A 84 -5.74 2.41 13.88
C HIS A 84 -7.15 2.37 14.45
N LYS A 85 -7.94 3.42 14.22
CA LYS A 85 -9.33 3.52 14.67
C LYS A 85 -10.20 2.38 14.12
N LYS A 86 -10.08 2.07 12.81
CA LYS A 86 -10.90 1.05 12.14
C LYS A 86 -10.63 -0.38 12.63
N LEU A 87 -9.41 -0.66 13.09
CA LEU A 87 -8.97 -1.99 13.53
C LEU A 87 -8.82 -2.12 15.02
N ASN A 88 -9.11 -1.06 15.79
CA ASN A 88 -8.93 -1.00 17.23
C ASN A 88 -7.53 -1.50 17.64
N LEU A 89 -6.48 -0.91 17.02
CA LEU A 89 -5.11 -1.24 17.38
C LEU A 89 -4.80 -0.72 18.80
N PRO A 90 -3.76 -1.25 19.48
CA PRO A 90 -3.36 -0.78 20.81
C PRO A 90 -3.14 0.73 20.85
N LEU A 91 -3.55 1.40 21.94
CA LEU A 91 -3.45 2.86 22.08
C LEU A 91 -2.00 3.37 22.10
N ASP A 92 -1.07 2.54 22.51
CA ASP A 92 0.37 2.80 22.57
C ASP A 92 1.08 2.45 21.24
N CYS A 93 0.32 2.05 20.21
CA CYS A 93 0.89 1.74 18.89
C CYS A 93 1.49 3.01 18.26
N PHE A 94 2.81 2.99 18.04
CA PHE A 94 3.49 4.01 17.26
C PHE A 94 2.94 4.05 15.82
N MET A 95 2.62 5.24 15.32
CA MET A 95 2.08 5.41 13.98
C MET A 95 2.82 6.49 13.21
N MET A 96 3.05 6.25 11.91
CA MET A 96 3.70 7.19 11.01
C MET A 96 3.19 6.99 9.58
N ASP A 97 2.97 8.10 8.85
CA ASP A 97 2.75 8.11 7.42
C ASP A 97 4.00 8.65 6.71
N ILE A 98 4.45 7.98 5.64
CA ILE A 98 5.56 8.42 4.79
C ILE A 98 5.05 8.57 3.37
N ILE A 99 5.15 9.81 2.84
CA ILE A 99 4.67 10.17 1.51
C ILE A 99 5.86 10.62 0.67
N GLN A 100 6.67 9.65 0.21
CA GLN A 100 7.89 9.93 -0.58
C GLN A 100 7.97 9.06 -1.84
N GLY A 101 6.83 8.74 -2.43
CA GLY A 101 6.77 7.95 -3.66
C GLY A 101 7.49 6.61 -3.53
N CYS A 102 8.25 6.22 -4.55
CA CYS A 102 8.94 4.93 -4.62
C CYS A 102 10.00 4.74 -3.53
N SER A 103 10.54 5.83 -2.96
CA SER A 103 11.56 5.75 -1.89
C SER A 103 10.96 5.49 -0.50
N SER A 104 9.65 5.56 -0.34
CA SER A 104 8.99 5.38 0.96
C SER A 104 9.28 4.03 1.61
N PHE A 105 9.36 2.94 0.82
CA PHE A 105 9.58 1.61 1.37
C PHE A 105 10.98 1.44 2.02
N PRO A 106 12.10 1.78 1.36
CA PRO A 106 13.42 1.75 2.00
C PRO A 106 13.48 2.60 3.28
N TYR A 107 12.88 3.80 3.27
CA TYR A 107 12.80 4.64 4.46
C TYR A 107 12.02 3.99 5.59
N ALA A 108 10.82 3.48 5.30
CA ALA A 108 9.98 2.80 6.29
C ALA A 108 10.70 1.59 6.89
N PHE A 109 11.37 0.79 6.06
CA PHE A 109 12.13 -0.38 6.51
C PHE A 109 13.30 0.02 7.41
N PHE A 110 14.06 1.05 7.02
CA PHE A 110 15.15 1.58 7.83
C PHE A 110 14.65 2.07 9.19
N LEU A 111 13.60 2.92 9.22
CA LEU A 111 13.04 3.46 10.44
C LEU A 111 12.49 2.37 11.35
N ALA A 112 11.68 1.44 10.83
CA ALA A 112 11.16 0.31 11.59
C ALA A 112 12.29 -0.50 12.23
N SER A 113 13.34 -0.80 11.47
CA SER A 113 14.49 -1.56 11.97
C SER A 113 15.25 -0.82 13.07
N ARG A 114 15.36 0.51 12.98
CA ARG A 114 16.01 1.34 14.00
C ARG A 114 15.16 1.43 15.25
N TYR A 115 13.87 1.70 15.14
CA TYR A 115 12.98 1.78 16.31
C TYR A 115 12.92 0.45 17.08
N ILE A 116 12.92 -0.68 16.38
CA ILE A 116 13.00 -2.01 17.02
C ILE A 116 14.35 -2.17 17.74
N LYS A 117 15.47 -1.83 17.10
CA LYS A 117 16.81 -1.91 17.74
C LYS A 117 16.98 -0.99 18.94
N MET A 118 16.32 0.16 18.94
CA MET A 118 16.34 1.12 20.04
C MET A 118 15.36 0.76 21.18
N GLY A 119 14.55 -0.29 21.02
CA GLY A 119 13.53 -0.68 21.99
C GLY A 119 12.34 0.28 22.07
N VAL A 120 12.13 1.12 21.05
CA VAL A 120 10.96 2.03 20.97
C VAL A 120 9.69 1.24 20.63
N ILE A 121 9.84 0.23 19.78
CA ILE A 121 8.79 -0.73 19.41
C ILE A 121 9.39 -2.13 19.35
N ASP A 122 8.57 -3.16 19.59
CA ASP A 122 9.00 -4.56 19.51
C ASP A 122 8.74 -5.17 18.12
N ASN A 123 7.72 -4.67 17.46
CA ASN A 123 7.28 -5.16 16.14
C ASN A 123 6.66 -4.02 15.33
N CYS A 124 6.69 -4.17 14.00
CA CYS A 124 6.16 -3.15 13.11
C CYS A 124 5.52 -3.79 11.88
N VAL A 125 4.38 -3.26 11.50
CA VAL A 125 3.82 -3.47 10.16
C VAL A 125 4.16 -2.28 9.28
N ILE A 126 4.80 -2.53 8.15
CA ILE A 126 4.93 -1.57 7.06
C ILE A 126 3.81 -1.88 6.06
N LEU A 127 2.93 -0.92 5.88
CA LEU A 127 1.75 -1.04 5.05
C LEU A 127 1.81 -0.06 3.90
N SER A 128 1.91 -0.58 2.67
CA SER A 128 1.80 0.24 1.47
C SER A 128 0.42 0.11 0.86
N ALA A 129 -0.19 1.22 0.46
CA ALA A 129 -1.43 1.18 -0.30
C ALA A 129 -1.48 2.31 -1.31
N GLU A 130 -1.84 1.93 -2.54
CA GLU A 130 -1.90 2.85 -3.66
C GLU A 130 -3.24 2.72 -4.39
N THR A 131 -3.86 3.87 -4.65
CA THR A 131 -4.95 4.03 -5.61
C THR A 131 -4.58 5.07 -6.66
N TYR A 132 -3.29 5.10 -7.00
CA TYR A 132 -2.68 6.09 -7.90
C TYR A 132 -3.30 6.08 -9.29
N GLY A 133 -3.86 4.93 -9.71
CA GLY A 133 -4.62 4.81 -10.96
C GLY A 133 -5.78 5.78 -11.11
N LYS A 134 -6.32 6.33 -9.99
CA LYS A 134 -7.40 7.33 -10.00
C LYS A 134 -6.91 8.72 -10.41
N TYR A 135 -5.64 9.01 -10.23
CA TYR A 135 -5.01 10.30 -10.52
C TYR A 135 -4.34 10.35 -11.90
N ILE A 136 -4.24 9.20 -12.57
CA ILE A 136 -3.63 9.12 -13.90
C ILE A 136 -4.64 9.61 -14.94
N GLU A 137 -4.24 10.60 -15.72
CA GLU A 137 -5.03 11.07 -16.85
C GLU A 137 -5.29 9.93 -17.85
N LYS A 138 -6.51 9.89 -18.41
CA LYS A 138 -6.95 8.79 -19.31
C LYS A 138 -6.05 8.64 -20.54
N ASN A 139 -5.53 9.76 -21.07
CA ASN A 139 -4.64 9.83 -22.22
C ASN A 139 -3.16 9.55 -21.88
N ASN A 140 -2.76 9.53 -20.60
CA ASN A 140 -1.40 9.19 -20.20
C ASN A 140 -1.17 7.68 -20.31
N ARG A 141 -0.83 7.25 -21.52
CA ARG A 141 -0.70 5.83 -21.84
C ARG A 141 0.42 5.14 -21.08
N SER A 142 1.58 5.81 -20.94
CA SER A 142 2.72 5.25 -20.22
C SER A 142 2.37 4.90 -18.78
N CYS A 143 1.82 5.84 -18.03
CA CYS A 143 1.41 5.60 -16.65
C CYS A 143 0.28 4.57 -16.56
N ASN A 144 -0.67 4.62 -17.49
CA ASN A 144 -1.80 3.68 -17.52
C ASN A 144 -1.43 2.21 -17.79
N THR A 145 -0.20 1.94 -18.24
CA THR A 145 0.28 0.57 -18.52
C THR A 145 1.27 0.05 -17.47
N ILE A 146 1.78 0.92 -16.58
CA ILE A 146 2.81 0.57 -15.59
C ILE A 146 2.22 0.49 -14.17
N PHE A 147 1.45 1.50 -13.77
CA PHE A 147 0.95 1.56 -12.39
C PHE A 147 -0.22 0.61 -12.16
N SER A 148 -0.25 0.02 -10.97
CA SER A 148 -1.34 -0.82 -10.46
C SER A 148 -1.75 -0.37 -9.07
N ASP A 149 -3.04 -0.50 -8.75
CA ASP A 149 -3.61 -0.18 -7.44
C ASP A 149 -3.65 -1.43 -6.57
N ALA A 150 -3.10 -1.34 -5.36
CA ALA A 150 -2.94 -2.45 -4.43
C ALA A 150 -2.66 -1.96 -2.99
N ALA A 151 -2.72 -2.89 -2.06
CA ALA A 151 -2.17 -2.77 -0.72
C ALA A 151 -1.46 -4.05 -0.30
#